data_fa36e80c80d4f92e553cc74bff84fad1
#
_entry.id   fa36e80c80d4f92e553cc74bff84fad1
#
_cell.length_a   1.000
_cell.length_b   1.000
_cell.length_c   1.000
_cell.angle_alpha   90.00
_cell.angle_beta   90.00
_cell.angle_gamma   90.00
#
_symmetry.space_group_name_H-M   'P 1'
#
loop_
_entity.id
_entity.type
_entity.pdbx_description
1 polymer ?
#
loop_
_entity_poly.entity_id
_entity_poly.type
_entity_poly.pdbx_seq_one_letter_code
_entity_poly.pdbx_strand_id
1 'polypeptide(L)'
;RTLVRQISQHAHSEIVGMLPEGNWITRAPTLKRKAILLAKVQDEGGHGLYLYAAAETLGTSRDQMIEALHAGRAKYSSIFNYPTLTWADVGVIGWLVDGAAIMNQVPLTRCSYAPYARAMVRICREESFHQRQGFDALYVMMTQGTDGQRAMVQDAVDRWWWPSLMMFGPPDSASTHSEQSMRWGIKRISNDDLRQKFVDACVDQARVLGVTLPDPELRWNEARGHWDFGPIDWDEFWRVVGGDGPCNRERLAARVTAWEEGAWVREAAMVHERKRALKEAA
;
A
#
# COMPACT_ATOMS: atom_id res chain seq x y z
N ARG A 1 13.53 18.43 0.66
CA ARG A 1 12.96 17.85 -0.57
C ARG A 1 12.77 16.34 -0.45
N THR A 2 13.79 15.55 -0.07
CA THR A 2 13.69 14.07 0.03
C THR A 2 12.57 13.64 0.99
N LEU A 3 12.51 14.23 2.18
CA LEU A 3 11.50 13.89 3.20
C LEU A 3 10.07 14.22 2.73
N VAL A 4 9.86 15.43 2.17
CA VAL A 4 8.57 15.81 1.59
C VAL A 4 8.14 14.80 0.53
N ARG A 5 9.03 14.48 -0.42
CA ARG A 5 8.74 13.51 -1.49
C ARG A 5 8.35 12.14 -0.91
N GLN A 6 9.09 11.64 0.07
CA GLN A 6 8.82 10.34 0.67
C GLN A 6 7.48 10.31 1.40
N ILE A 7 7.20 11.31 2.23
CA ILE A 7 5.95 11.39 2.99
C ILE A 7 4.76 11.61 2.05
N SER A 8 4.88 12.51 1.06
CA SER A 8 3.82 12.74 0.08
C SER A 8 3.53 11.50 -0.76
N GLN A 9 4.57 10.80 -1.23
CA GLN A 9 4.39 9.56 -1.99
C GLN A 9 3.71 8.48 -1.16
N HIS A 10 4.03 8.38 0.13
CA HIS A 10 3.36 7.48 1.06
C HIS A 10 1.89 7.87 1.22
N ALA A 11 1.59 9.14 1.51
CA ALA A 11 0.22 9.64 1.60
C ALA A 11 -0.59 9.37 0.33
N HIS A 12 0.00 9.60 -0.84
CA HIS A 12 -0.63 9.28 -2.13
C HIS A 12 -0.89 7.78 -2.29
N SER A 13 0.00 6.94 -1.76
CA SER A 13 -0.16 5.48 -1.80
C SER A 13 -1.39 5.03 -1.00
N GLU A 14 -1.59 5.56 0.20
CA GLU A 14 -2.76 5.29 1.03
C GLU A 14 -4.07 5.68 0.30
N ILE A 15 -4.12 6.89 -0.26
CA ILE A 15 -5.32 7.36 -0.99
C ILE A 15 -5.60 6.51 -2.25
N VAL A 16 -4.57 6.13 -3.01
CA VAL A 16 -4.76 5.27 -4.20
C VAL A 16 -5.08 3.83 -3.79
N GLY A 17 -4.53 3.36 -2.67
CA GLY A 17 -4.79 2.04 -2.09
C GLY A 17 -6.27 1.78 -1.80
N MET A 18 -7.04 2.84 -1.52
CA MET A 18 -8.50 2.73 -1.36
C MET A 18 -9.21 2.17 -2.61
N LEU A 19 -8.68 2.40 -3.82
CA LEU A 19 -9.38 2.07 -5.07
C LEU A 19 -9.49 0.57 -5.34
N PRO A 20 -8.40 -0.24 -5.27
CA PRO A 20 -8.46 -1.68 -5.53
C PRO A 20 -9.47 -2.41 -4.64
N GLU A 21 -9.55 -2.04 -3.38
CA GLU A 21 -10.40 -2.68 -2.39
C GLU A 21 -11.78 -2.02 -2.27
N GLY A 22 -11.87 -0.69 -2.41
CA GLY A 22 -13.11 0.06 -2.39
C GLY A 22 -14.13 -0.44 -3.42
N ASN A 23 -13.66 -0.83 -4.59
CA ASN A 23 -14.46 -1.44 -5.65
C ASN A 23 -15.10 -2.80 -5.26
N TRP A 24 -14.63 -3.42 -4.18
CA TRP A 24 -15.13 -4.70 -3.66
C TRP A 24 -16.11 -4.56 -2.51
N ILE A 25 -16.32 -3.39 -1.92
CA ILE A 25 -17.21 -3.18 -0.77
C ILE A 25 -18.61 -3.72 -1.08
N THR A 26 -19.20 -3.38 -2.23
CA THR A 26 -20.53 -3.85 -2.63
C THR A 26 -20.55 -5.33 -3.03
N ARG A 27 -19.43 -5.89 -3.47
CA ARG A 27 -19.28 -7.28 -3.96
C ARG A 27 -18.78 -8.25 -2.90
N ALA A 28 -18.37 -7.78 -1.72
CA ALA A 28 -17.90 -8.65 -0.65
C ALA A 28 -19.00 -9.69 -0.25
N PRO A 29 -18.60 -10.94 0.07
CA PRO A 29 -19.53 -12.07 0.10
C PRO A 29 -20.54 -12.04 1.24
N THR A 30 -20.31 -11.31 2.31
CA THR A 30 -21.23 -11.20 3.45
C THR A 30 -21.30 -9.77 3.97
N LEU A 31 -22.38 -9.43 4.69
CA LEU A 31 -22.51 -8.10 5.32
C LEU A 31 -21.34 -7.80 6.29
N LYS A 32 -20.90 -8.81 7.04
CA LYS A 32 -19.73 -8.68 7.93
C LYS A 32 -18.48 -8.33 7.15
N ARG A 33 -18.21 -9.00 6.02
CA ARG A 33 -17.04 -8.70 5.18
C ARG A 33 -17.15 -7.34 4.49
N LYS A 34 -18.34 -6.90 4.10
CA LYS A 34 -18.59 -5.54 3.60
C LYS A 34 -18.22 -4.49 4.64
N ALA A 35 -18.68 -4.66 5.88
CA ALA A 35 -18.40 -3.71 6.96
C ALA A 35 -16.90 -3.64 7.31
N ILE A 36 -16.22 -4.79 7.34
CA ILE A 36 -14.77 -4.86 7.58
C ILE A 36 -14.01 -4.14 6.46
N LEU A 37 -14.34 -4.42 5.20
CA LEU A 37 -13.67 -3.80 4.06
C LEU A 37 -13.94 -2.30 3.99
N LEU A 38 -15.16 -1.85 4.31
CA LEU A 38 -15.46 -0.43 4.42
C LEU A 38 -14.62 0.26 5.49
N ALA A 39 -14.48 -0.35 6.67
CA ALA A 39 -13.65 0.17 7.75
C ALA A 39 -12.19 0.28 7.30
N LYS A 40 -11.63 -0.77 6.67
CA LYS A 40 -10.27 -0.74 6.12
C LYS A 40 -10.08 0.40 5.14
N VAL A 41 -10.96 0.55 4.15
CA VAL A 41 -10.87 1.63 3.14
C VAL A 41 -10.95 3.02 3.79
N GLN A 42 -11.72 3.17 4.87
CA GLN A 42 -11.76 4.42 5.65
C GLN A 42 -10.45 4.68 6.40
N ASP A 43 -9.81 3.63 6.95
CA ASP A 43 -8.51 3.74 7.61
C ASP A 43 -7.43 4.21 6.63
N GLU A 44 -7.38 3.66 5.39
CA GLU A 44 -6.47 4.10 4.33
C GLU A 44 -6.61 5.61 4.04
N GLY A 45 -7.86 6.10 3.94
CA GLY A 45 -8.13 7.53 3.81
C GLY A 45 -7.61 8.34 5.01
N GLY A 46 -7.77 7.83 6.23
CA GLY A 46 -7.23 8.40 7.46
C GLY A 46 -5.70 8.43 7.50
N HIS A 47 -5.05 7.34 7.07
CA HIS A 47 -3.59 7.25 6.95
C HIS A 47 -3.04 8.33 6.01
N GLY A 48 -3.66 8.47 4.83
CA GLY A 48 -3.31 9.53 3.89
C GLY A 48 -3.39 10.93 4.53
N LEU A 49 -4.45 11.22 5.30
CA LEU A 49 -4.61 12.51 5.99
C LEU A 49 -3.53 12.76 7.05
N TYR A 50 -3.14 11.75 7.84
CA TYR A 50 -2.06 11.88 8.83
C TYR A 50 -0.72 12.18 8.16
N LEU A 51 -0.45 11.53 7.03
CA LEU A 51 0.77 11.72 6.27
C LEU A 51 0.81 13.08 5.58
N TYR A 52 -0.29 13.53 5.00
CA TYR A 52 -0.38 14.90 4.48
C TYR A 52 -0.13 15.94 5.58
N ALA A 53 -0.73 15.76 6.75
CA ALA A 53 -0.49 16.65 7.88
C ALA A 53 1.01 16.66 8.29
N ALA A 54 1.69 15.52 8.27
CA ALA A 54 3.13 15.46 8.51
C ALA A 54 3.94 16.19 7.41
N ALA A 55 3.52 16.10 6.14
CA ALA A 55 4.16 16.82 5.03
C ALA A 55 3.93 18.34 5.11
N GLU A 56 2.76 18.78 5.55
CA GLU A 56 2.42 20.20 5.74
C GLU A 56 3.39 20.91 6.72
N THR A 57 3.87 20.20 7.74
CA THR A 57 4.87 20.75 8.67
C THR A 57 6.24 21.01 8.02
N LEU A 58 6.43 20.55 6.78
CA LEU A 58 7.61 20.81 5.94
C LEU A 58 7.35 21.93 4.91
N GLY A 59 6.21 22.61 4.98
CA GLY A 59 5.85 23.73 4.13
C GLY A 59 5.22 23.35 2.79
N THR A 60 4.69 22.14 2.64
CA THR A 60 3.99 21.71 1.43
C THR A 60 2.49 21.68 1.68
N SER A 61 1.70 22.41 0.89
CA SER A 61 0.24 22.46 1.05
C SER A 61 -0.41 21.11 0.77
N ARG A 62 -1.32 20.67 1.63
CA ARG A 62 -2.14 19.48 1.45
C ARG A 62 -2.94 19.55 0.16
N ASP A 63 -3.59 20.69 -0.09
CA ASP A 63 -4.43 20.87 -1.28
C ASP A 63 -3.60 20.71 -2.56
N GLN A 64 -2.38 21.27 -2.59
CA GLN A 64 -1.45 21.08 -3.72
C GLN A 64 -1.07 19.63 -3.91
N MET A 65 -0.84 18.89 -2.83
CA MET A 65 -0.50 17.46 -2.90
C MET A 65 -1.68 16.63 -3.43
N ILE A 66 -2.89 16.89 -2.92
CA ILE A 66 -4.13 16.20 -3.35
C ILE A 66 -4.45 16.55 -4.80
N GLU A 67 -4.38 17.81 -5.19
CA GLU A 67 -4.57 18.23 -6.57
C GLU A 67 -3.56 17.54 -7.51
N ALA A 68 -2.29 17.50 -7.14
CA ALA A 68 -1.26 16.82 -7.94
C ALA A 68 -1.55 15.33 -8.11
N LEU A 69 -2.07 14.66 -7.06
CA LEU A 69 -2.46 13.25 -7.12
C LEU A 69 -3.61 13.02 -8.11
N HIS A 70 -4.69 13.78 -7.96
CA HIS A 70 -5.87 13.63 -8.81
C HIS A 70 -5.61 14.04 -10.26
N ALA A 71 -4.74 15.01 -10.51
CA ALA A 71 -4.30 15.40 -11.86
C ALA A 71 -3.23 14.46 -12.47
N GLY A 72 -2.87 13.36 -11.80
CA GLY A 72 -1.91 12.38 -12.33
C GLY A 72 -0.45 12.83 -12.31
N ARG A 73 -0.13 13.93 -11.62
CA ARG A 73 1.23 14.46 -11.53
C ARG A 73 2.05 13.89 -10.35
N ALA A 74 1.39 13.21 -9.41
CA ALA A 74 2.02 12.64 -8.23
C ALA A 74 2.31 11.15 -8.41
N LYS A 75 3.39 10.69 -7.77
CA LYS A 75 3.76 9.27 -7.71
C LYS A 75 3.20 8.62 -6.43
N TYR A 76 2.90 7.34 -6.54
CA TYR A 76 2.45 6.46 -5.46
C TYR A 76 3.04 5.06 -5.65
N SER A 77 2.79 4.13 -4.75
CA SER A 77 3.30 2.76 -4.84
C SER A 77 2.79 2.04 -6.10
N SER A 78 3.71 1.42 -6.85
CA SER A 78 3.40 0.70 -8.10
C SER A 78 2.39 -0.41 -7.93
N ILE A 79 2.34 -1.02 -6.73
CA ILE A 79 1.46 -2.16 -6.41
C ILE A 79 -0.02 -1.87 -6.70
N PHE A 80 -0.49 -0.64 -6.52
CA PHE A 80 -1.89 -0.28 -6.75
C PHE A 80 -2.28 -0.18 -8.23
N ASN A 81 -1.34 -0.41 -9.15
CA ASN A 81 -1.59 -0.50 -10.58
C ASN A 81 -1.77 -1.94 -11.08
N TYR A 82 -1.92 -2.89 -10.17
CA TYR A 82 -2.29 -4.27 -10.50
C TYR A 82 -3.81 -4.50 -10.28
N PRO A 83 -4.44 -5.38 -11.11
CA PRO A 83 -5.89 -5.58 -11.06
C PRO A 83 -6.32 -6.43 -9.86
N THR A 84 -7.47 -6.08 -9.26
CA THR A 84 -8.14 -6.87 -8.22
C THR A 84 -9.31 -7.61 -8.85
N LEU A 85 -9.08 -8.83 -9.32
CA LEU A 85 -10.00 -9.57 -10.19
C LEU A 85 -11.04 -10.38 -9.42
N THR A 86 -10.67 -10.90 -8.26
CA THR A 86 -11.50 -11.82 -7.46
C THR A 86 -11.53 -11.40 -5.99
N TRP A 87 -12.41 -12.03 -5.20
CA TRP A 87 -12.41 -11.84 -3.75
C TRP A 87 -11.12 -12.35 -3.09
N ALA A 88 -10.45 -13.35 -3.70
CA ALA A 88 -9.17 -13.83 -3.22
C ALA A 88 -8.07 -12.76 -3.36
N ASP A 89 -8.11 -11.93 -4.40
CA ASP A 89 -7.17 -10.80 -4.54
C ASP A 89 -7.31 -9.83 -3.35
N VAL A 90 -8.52 -9.55 -2.89
CA VAL A 90 -8.72 -8.71 -1.69
C VAL A 90 -8.07 -9.33 -0.45
N GLY A 91 -8.19 -10.66 -0.30
CA GLY A 91 -7.50 -11.39 0.76
C GLY A 91 -5.98 -11.35 0.63
N VAL A 92 -5.47 -11.51 -0.59
CA VAL A 92 -4.01 -11.50 -0.87
C VAL A 92 -3.44 -10.09 -0.73
N ILE A 93 -4.18 -9.04 -1.09
CA ILE A 93 -3.79 -7.65 -0.80
C ILE A 93 -3.60 -7.50 0.72
N GLY A 94 -4.56 -7.90 1.54
CA GLY A 94 -4.43 -7.86 2.98
C GLY A 94 -3.22 -8.67 3.49
N TRP A 95 -2.97 -9.84 2.95
CA TRP A 95 -1.82 -10.66 3.39
C TRP A 95 -0.48 -10.13 2.88
N LEU A 96 -0.30 -10.04 1.56
CA LEU A 96 1.00 -9.74 0.95
C LEU A 96 1.27 -8.23 0.86
N VAL A 97 0.29 -7.43 0.44
CA VAL A 97 0.51 -6.00 0.21
C VAL A 97 0.56 -5.25 1.54
N ASP A 98 -0.42 -5.44 2.43
CA ASP A 98 -0.38 -4.83 3.76
C ASP A 98 0.76 -5.42 4.60
N GLY A 99 1.09 -6.71 4.42
CA GLY A 99 2.28 -7.32 5.03
C GLY A 99 3.59 -6.64 4.62
N ALA A 100 3.77 -6.37 3.33
CA ALA A 100 4.92 -5.62 2.83
C ALA A 100 4.90 -4.16 3.28
N ALA A 101 3.72 -3.53 3.35
CA ALA A 101 3.53 -2.19 3.88
C ALA A 101 3.98 -2.11 5.34
N ILE A 102 3.49 -3.00 6.21
CA ILE A 102 3.89 -3.08 7.63
C ILE A 102 5.40 -3.25 7.76
N MET A 103 5.99 -4.16 6.97
CA MET A 103 7.44 -4.40 7.00
C MET A 103 8.25 -3.14 6.67
N ASN A 104 7.76 -2.32 5.73
CA ASN A 104 8.35 -1.02 5.39
C ASN A 104 8.08 0.05 6.46
N GLN A 105 6.89 0.06 7.05
CA GLN A 105 6.39 1.15 7.92
C GLN A 105 6.89 1.04 9.36
N VAL A 106 7.00 -0.18 9.92
CA VAL A 106 7.44 -0.39 11.31
C VAL A 106 8.79 0.28 11.61
N PRO A 107 9.83 0.16 10.78
CA PRO A 107 11.09 0.89 11.00
C PRO A 107 10.94 2.41 10.99
N LEU A 108 9.94 2.95 10.27
CA LEU A 108 9.67 4.38 10.19
C LEU A 108 9.10 4.97 11.49
N THR A 109 8.60 4.15 12.41
CA THR A 109 8.24 4.60 13.77
C THR A 109 9.44 5.19 14.52
N ARG A 110 10.65 4.91 14.06
CA ARG A 110 11.92 5.45 14.56
C ARG A 110 12.60 6.41 13.57
N CYS A 111 11.85 6.95 12.63
CA CYS A 111 12.35 7.96 11.69
C CYS A 111 12.86 9.19 12.46
N SER A 112 13.95 9.80 11.98
CA SER A 112 14.53 11.02 12.56
C SER A 112 13.58 12.22 12.50
N TYR A 113 12.54 12.17 11.65
CA TYR A 113 11.52 13.20 11.54
C TYR A 113 10.27 12.84 12.38
N ALA A 114 10.15 13.46 13.54
CA ALA A 114 9.16 13.10 14.54
C ALA A 114 7.68 13.14 14.09
N PRO A 115 7.19 14.11 13.29
CA PRO A 115 5.82 14.08 12.79
C PRO A 115 5.50 12.81 11.99
N TYR A 116 6.41 12.37 11.13
CA TYR A 116 6.26 11.14 10.35
C TYR A 116 6.31 9.90 11.26
N ALA A 117 7.30 9.84 12.17
CA ALA A 117 7.42 8.73 13.11
C ALA A 117 6.17 8.55 13.98
N ARG A 118 5.55 9.64 14.45
CA ARG A 118 4.30 9.59 15.25
C ARG A 118 3.12 9.09 14.43
N ALA A 119 2.97 9.52 13.16
CA ALA A 119 1.95 9.01 12.27
C ALA A 119 2.06 7.49 12.09
N MET A 120 3.29 6.98 11.90
CA MET A 120 3.55 5.54 11.72
C MET A 120 3.11 4.69 12.91
N VAL A 121 3.17 5.19 14.14
CA VAL A 121 2.73 4.41 15.33
C VAL A 121 1.25 4.02 15.23
N ARG A 122 0.41 4.93 14.76
CA ARG A 122 -1.02 4.66 14.58
C ARG A 122 -1.26 3.82 13.33
N ILE A 123 -0.70 4.22 12.21
CA ILE A 123 -0.85 3.52 10.92
C ILE A 123 -0.47 2.04 11.08
N CYS A 124 0.69 1.71 11.63
CA CYS A 124 1.11 0.31 11.81
C CYS A 124 0.15 -0.52 12.68
N ARG A 125 -0.57 0.09 13.62
CA ARG A 125 -1.58 -0.63 14.42
C ARG A 125 -2.79 -0.99 13.57
N GLU A 126 -3.29 -0.06 12.80
CA GLU A 126 -4.45 -0.24 11.91
C GLU A 126 -4.10 -1.23 10.80
N GLU A 127 -2.94 -1.09 10.17
CA GLU A 127 -2.42 -2.04 9.17
C GLU A 127 -2.32 -3.49 9.67
N SER A 128 -1.98 -3.69 10.93
CA SER A 128 -1.93 -5.04 11.50
C SER A 128 -3.29 -5.75 11.51
N PHE A 129 -4.39 -4.99 11.63
CA PHE A 129 -5.74 -5.52 11.47
C PHE A 129 -6.06 -5.83 10.02
N HIS A 130 -5.63 -4.97 9.09
CA HIS A 130 -5.81 -5.16 7.66
C HIS A 130 -5.15 -6.46 7.19
N GLN A 131 -3.88 -6.66 7.54
CA GLN A 131 -3.15 -7.88 7.23
C GLN A 131 -3.85 -9.12 7.79
N ARG A 132 -4.24 -9.09 9.07
CA ARG A 132 -4.92 -10.19 9.71
C ARG A 132 -6.25 -10.53 9.04
N GLN A 133 -7.06 -9.51 8.69
CA GLN A 133 -8.36 -9.72 8.04
C GLN A 133 -8.22 -10.35 6.65
N GLY A 134 -7.21 -9.95 5.87
CA GLY A 134 -6.89 -10.56 4.60
C GLY A 134 -6.46 -12.02 4.77
N PHE A 135 -5.52 -12.28 5.66
CA PHE A 135 -5.04 -13.62 5.96
C PHE A 135 -6.17 -14.56 6.44
N ASP A 136 -7.02 -14.09 7.37
CA ASP A 136 -8.18 -14.86 7.87
C ASP A 136 -9.17 -15.17 6.74
N ALA A 137 -9.36 -14.26 5.79
CA ALA A 137 -10.24 -14.50 4.64
C ALA A 137 -9.70 -15.63 3.75
N LEU A 138 -8.40 -15.60 3.45
CA LEU A 138 -7.73 -16.65 2.68
C LEU A 138 -7.74 -17.98 3.42
N TYR A 139 -7.44 -17.97 4.72
CA TYR A 139 -7.45 -19.19 5.54
C TYR A 139 -8.81 -19.89 5.52
N VAL A 140 -9.91 -19.13 5.62
CA VAL A 140 -11.26 -19.69 5.50
C VAL A 140 -11.51 -20.27 4.10
N MET A 141 -11.10 -19.59 3.03
CA MET A 141 -11.25 -20.09 1.66
C MET A 141 -10.43 -21.35 1.42
N MET A 142 -9.23 -21.45 1.98
CA MET A 142 -8.36 -22.62 1.83
C MET A 142 -8.83 -23.83 2.65
N THR A 143 -9.33 -23.60 3.88
CA THR A 143 -9.69 -24.69 4.80
C THR A 143 -11.15 -25.15 4.69
N GLN A 144 -12.07 -24.26 4.32
CA GLN A 144 -13.51 -24.51 4.30
C GLN A 144 -14.13 -24.27 2.92
N GLY A 145 -13.35 -23.74 1.97
CA GLY A 145 -13.83 -23.41 0.64
C GLY A 145 -13.95 -24.63 -0.29
N THR A 146 -14.59 -24.42 -1.42
CA THR A 146 -14.63 -25.37 -2.53
C THR A 146 -13.28 -25.44 -3.25
N ASP A 147 -13.07 -26.45 -4.11
CA ASP A 147 -11.85 -26.55 -4.93
C ASP A 147 -11.67 -25.30 -5.82
N GLY A 148 -12.76 -24.75 -6.36
CA GLY A 148 -12.71 -23.52 -7.14
C GLY A 148 -12.29 -22.30 -6.31
N GLN A 149 -12.68 -22.22 -5.03
CA GLN A 149 -12.24 -21.16 -4.14
C GLN A 149 -10.75 -21.31 -3.76
N ARG A 150 -10.28 -22.54 -3.52
CA ARG A 150 -8.85 -22.80 -3.28
C ARG A 150 -8.00 -22.46 -4.51
N ALA A 151 -8.45 -22.85 -5.70
CA ALA A 151 -7.79 -22.49 -6.95
C ALA A 151 -7.75 -20.97 -7.17
N MET A 152 -8.83 -20.26 -6.83
CA MET A 152 -8.89 -18.80 -6.88
C MET A 152 -7.87 -18.14 -5.95
N VAL A 153 -7.65 -18.69 -4.75
CA VAL A 153 -6.62 -18.19 -3.82
C VAL A 153 -5.23 -18.40 -4.40
N GLN A 154 -4.93 -19.59 -4.91
CA GLN A 154 -3.63 -19.87 -5.51
C GLN A 154 -3.35 -18.93 -6.70
N ASP A 155 -4.33 -18.77 -7.60
CA ASP A 155 -4.22 -17.86 -8.74
C ASP A 155 -3.99 -16.39 -8.32
N ALA A 156 -4.62 -15.95 -7.23
CA ALA A 156 -4.34 -14.62 -6.67
C ALA A 156 -2.92 -14.52 -6.10
N VAL A 157 -2.44 -15.54 -5.38
CA VAL A 157 -1.06 -15.58 -4.87
C VAL A 157 -0.05 -15.51 -6.02
N ASP A 158 -0.29 -16.23 -7.11
CA ASP A 158 0.57 -16.25 -8.29
C ASP A 158 0.71 -14.87 -8.93
N ARG A 159 -0.37 -14.06 -8.93
CA ARG A 159 -0.35 -12.70 -9.48
C ARG A 159 0.30 -11.67 -8.56
N TRP A 160 0.16 -11.82 -7.24
CA TRP A 160 0.54 -10.76 -6.29
C TRP A 160 1.91 -10.95 -5.66
N TRP A 161 2.50 -12.16 -5.74
CA TRP A 161 3.80 -12.44 -5.11
C TRP A 161 4.91 -11.50 -5.57
N TRP A 162 5.23 -11.51 -6.85
CA TRP A 162 6.31 -10.71 -7.40
C TRP A 162 6.08 -9.20 -7.27
N PRO A 163 4.88 -8.67 -7.57
CA PRO A 163 4.59 -7.26 -7.31
C PRO A 163 4.76 -6.84 -5.85
N SER A 164 4.47 -7.73 -4.89
CA SER A 164 4.66 -7.44 -3.46
C SER A 164 6.14 -7.32 -3.08
N LEU A 165 7.02 -8.12 -3.69
CA LEU A 165 8.48 -7.99 -3.50
C LEU A 165 9.03 -6.67 -4.06
N MET A 166 8.41 -6.12 -5.10
CA MET A 166 8.78 -4.83 -5.68
C MET A 166 8.44 -3.63 -4.78
N MET A 167 7.54 -3.79 -3.80
CA MET A 167 7.15 -2.72 -2.87
C MET A 167 8.31 -2.20 -2.01
N PHE A 168 9.35 -2.99 -1.83
CA PHE A 168 10.56 -2.57 -1.11
C PHE A 168 11.46 -1.65 -1.94
N GLY A 169 11.14 -1.48 -3.22
CA GLY A 169 11.93 -0.70 -4.18
C GLY A 169 13.09 -1.51 -4.77
N PRO A 170 13.85 -0.91 -5.70
CA PRO A 170 14.98 -1.57 -6.35
C PRO A 170 16.06 -1.99 -5.33
N PRO A 171 16.98 -2.91 -5.72
CA PRO A 171 18.10 -3.32 -4.90
C PRO A 171 18.89 -2.11 -4.37
N ASP A 172 19.47 -2.21 -3.18
CA ASP A 172 20.22 -1.11 -2.58
C ASP A 172 21.37 -0.63 -3.48
N SER A 173 22.00 -1.53 -4.23
CA SER A 173 23.01 -1.22 -5.23
C SER A 173 22.54 -0.33 -6.39
N ALA A 174 21.23 -0.37 -6.70
CA ALA A 174 20.61 0.45 -7.75
C ALA A 174 19.83 1.65 -7.19
N SER A 175 19.76 1.82 -5.87
CA SER A 175 19.00 2.87 -5.20
C SER A 175 19.87 4.10 -4.94
N THR A 176 19.65 5.18 -5.67
CA THR A 176 20.39 6.44 -5.53
C THR A 176 20.16 7.19 -4.22
N HIS A 177 19.16 6.80 -3.43
CA HIS A 177 18.73 7.53 -2.24
C HIS A 177 18.70 6.69 -0.96
N SER A 178 18.89 5.38 -1.04
CA SER A 178 18.80 4.48 0.11
C SER A 178 19.86 4.83 1.15
N GLU A 179 21.14 4.90 0.75
CA GLU A 179 22.26 5.22 1.64
C GLU A 179 22.08 6.57 2.34
N GLN A 180 21.70 7.62 1.60
CA GLN A 180 21.48 8.94 2.17
C GLN A 180 20.34 8.96 3.18
N SER A 181 19.23 8.26 2.89
CA SER A 181 18.08 8.13 3.80
C SER A 181 18.46 7.37 5.07
N MET A 182 19.28 6.34 4.96
CA MET A 182 19.85 5.61 6.09
C MET A 182 20.73 6.51 6.95
N ARG A 183 21.66 7.23 6.33
CA ARG A 183 22.58 8.16 7.01
C ARG A 183 21.84 9.27 7.78
N TRP A 184 20.74 9.75 7.24
CA TRP A 184 19.91 10.75 7.90
C TRP A 184 18.94 10.16 8.95
N GLY A 185 18.91 8.84 9.10
CA GLY A 185 17.99 8.15 10.00
C GLY A 185 16.52 8.27 9.62
N ILE A 186 16.22 8.63 8.37
CA ILE A 186 14.87 8.60 7.82
C ILE A 186 14.44 7.13 7.66
N LYS A 187 15.32 6.32 7.09
CA LYS A 187 15.20 4.88 6.93
C LYS A 187 16.18 4.17 7.88
N ARG A 188 15.82 3.02 8.42
CA ARG A 188 16.63 2.28 9.41
C ARG A 188 17.08 0.90 8.94
N ILE A 189 16.45 0.38 7.92
CA ILE A 189 16.72 -0.95 7.36
C ILE A 189 16.76 -0.80 5.85
N SER A 190 17.63 -1.53 5.19
CA SER A 190 17.83 -1.48 3.73
C SER A 190 16.63 -2.07 2.97
N ASN A 191 16.51 -1.80 1.67
CA ASN A 191 15.48 -2.42 0.82
C ASN A 191 15.63 -3.93 0.78
N ASP A 192 16.87 -4.38 0.60
CA ASP A 192 17.18 -5.80 0.45
C ASP A 192 16.93 -6.57 1.75
N ASP A 193 17.30 -6.00 2.91
CA ASP A 193 17.02 -6.61 4.22
C ASP A 193 15.52 -6.70 4.52
N LEU A 194 14.75 -5.66 4.18
CA LEU A 194 13.30 -5.67 4.37
C LEU A 194 12.63 -6.71 3.48
N ARG A 195 13.04 -6.79 2.22
CA ARG A 195 12.55 -7.79 1.27
C ARG A 195 12.87 -9.20 1.73
N GLN A 196 14.10 -9.45 2.19
CA GLN A 196 14.49 -10.75 2.73
C GLN A 196 13.62 -11.17 3.91
N LYS A 197 13.43 -10.29 4.89
CA LYS A 197 12.54 -10.55 6.04
C LYS A 197 11.10 -10.84 5.64
N PHE A 198 10.62 -10.16 4.61
CA PHE A 198 9.28 -10.39 4.08
C PHE A 198 9.16 -11.77 3.44
N VAL A 199 10.13 -12.18 2.61
CA VAL A 199 10.16 -13.52 2.01
C VAL A 199 10.17 -14.59 3.11
N ASP A 200 11.05 -14.48 4.09
CA ASP A 200 11.16 -15.44 5.20
C ASP A 200 9.81 -15.59 5.95
N ALA A 201 9.16 -14.47 6.25
CA ALA A 201 7.86 -14.48 6.93
C ALA A 201 6.74 -15.08 6.04
N CYS A 202 6.72 -14.75 4.75
CA CYS A 202 5.68 -15.23 3.83
C CYS A 202 5.76 -16.74 3.57
N VAL A 203 6.96 -17.34 3.58
CA VAL A 203 7.09 -18.79 3.41
C VAL A 203 6.38 -19.55 4.53
N ASP A 204 6.56 -19.13 5.76
CA ASP A 204 5.87 -19.79 6.88
C ASP A 204 4.35 -19.57 6.84
N GLN A 205 3.92 -18.37 6.47
CA GLN A 205 2.50 -18.05 6.30
C GLN A 205 1.86 -18.83 5.14
N ALA A 206 2.57 -18.98 4.01
CA ALA A 206 2.12 -19.79 2.87
C ALA A 206 1.90 -21.26 3.24
N ARG A 207 2.79 -21.81 4.07
CA ARG A 207 2.62 -23.18 4.61
C ARG A 207 1.36 -23.32 5.47
N VAL A 208 1.08 -22.33 6.31
CA VAL A 208 -0.15 -22.31 7.13
C VAL A 208 -1.40 -22.21 6.26
N LEU A 209 -1.36 -21.41 5.19
CA LEU A 209 -2.46 -21.30 4.23
C LEU A 209 -2.60 -22.54 3.34
N GLY A 210 -1.54 -23.33 3.14
CA GLY A 210 -1.54 -24.44 2.20
C GLY A 210 -1.46 -23.97 0.75
N VAL A 211 -0.83 -22.84 0.48
CA VAL A 211 -0.57 -22.30 -0.87
C VAL A 211 0.90 -22.44 -1.24
N THR A 212 1.18 -22.43 -2.54
CA THR A 212 2.54 -22.43 -3.09
C THR A 212 2.91 -21.02 -3.54
N LEU A 213 4.07 -20.52 -3.11
CA LEU A 213 4.61 -19.27 -3.65
C LEU A 213 5.17 -19.55 -5.06
N PRO A 214 4.87 -18.70 -6.06
CA PRO A 214 5.23 -18.96 -7.47
C PRO A 214 6.68 -18.58 -7.77
N ASP A 215 7.59 -19.17 -7.00
CA ASP A 215 9.03 -18.95 -7.11
C ASP A 215 9.77 -20.30 -7.15
N PRO A 216 10.20 -20.75 -8.33
CA PRO A 216 10.87 -22.03 -8.50
C PRO A 216 12.27 -22.08 -7.88
N GLU A 217 12.86 -20.93 -7.56
CA GLU A 217 14.18 -20.84 -6.93
C GLU A 217 14.09 -20.73 -5.39
N LEU A 218 12.88 -20.69 -4.85
CA LEU A 218 12.65 -20.54 -3.41
C LEU A 218 13.16 -21.77 -2.65
N ARG A 219 14.24 -21.60 -1.89
CA ARG A 219 14.87 -22.68 -1.11
C ARG A 219 15.50 -22.13 0.16
N TRP A 220 15.49 -22.95 1.22
CA TRP A 220 16.19 -22.61 2.45
C TRP A 220 17.71 -22.68 2.25
N ASN A 221 18.41 -21.65 2.68
CA ASN A 221 19.86 -21.56 2.65
C ASN A 221 20.42 -21.62 4.06
N GLU A 222 20.92 -22.78 4.44
CA GLU A 222 21.47 -23.03 5.80
C GLU A 222 22.62 -22.09 6.16
N ALA A 223 23.48 -21.75 5.18
CA ALA A 223 24.63 -20.88 5.43
C ALA A 223 24.24 -19.43 5.74
N ARG A 224 23.11 -18.97 5.19
CA ARG A 224 22.57 -17.61 5.39
C ARG A 224 21.53 -17.54 6.50
N GLY A 225 20.89 -18.67 6.84
CA GLY A 225 19.74 -18.71 7.71
C GLY A 225 18.51 -17.98 7.15
N HIS A 226 18.34 -17.97 5.84
CA HIS A 226 17.29 -17.28 5.10
C HIS A 226 16.83 -18.09 3.88
N TRP A 227 15.66 -17.75 3.36
CA TRP A 227 15.18 -18.29 2.09
C TRP A 227 15.83 -17.53 0.92
N ASP A 228 16.54 -18.26 0.04
CA ASP A 228 16.91 -17.74 -1.27
C ASP A 228 15.63 -17.67 -2.12
N PHE A 229 15.52 -16.65 -2.97
CA PHE A 229 14.41 -16.43 -3.89
C PHE A 229 14.92 -15.99 -5.26
N GLY A 230 14.08 -16.18 -6.28
CA GLY A 230 14.40 -15.92 -7.67
C GLY A 230 14.54 -14.43 -8.01
N PRO A 231 15.01 -14.11 -9.21
CA PRO A 231 15.21 -12.74 -9.66
C PRO A 231 13.87 -12.01 -9.86
N ILE A 232 13.81 -10.77 -9.39
CA ILE A 232 12.66 -9.88 -9.60
C ILE A 232 12.80 -9.20 -10.96
N ASP A 233 11.70 -9.10 -11.71
CA ASP A 233 11.65 -8.35 -12.97
C ASP A 233 11.60 -6.84 -12.69
N TRP A 234 12.78 -6.21 -12.68
CA TRP A 234 12.89 -4.78 -12.48
C TRP A 234 12.48 -3.96 -13.70
N ASP A 235 12.43 -4.53 -14.89
CA ASP A 235 11.94 -3.85 -16.09
C ASP A 235 10.41 -3.70 -15.99
N GLU A 236 9.70 -4.70 -15.49
CA GLU A 236 8.28 -4.56 -15.15
C GLU A 236 8.06 -3.46 -14.09
N PHE A 237 8.85 -3.46 -13.02
CA PHE A 237 8.75 -2.42 -11.99
C PHE A 237 8.86 -1.02 -12.60
N TRP A 238 9.87 -0.77 -13.41
CA TRP A 238 10.08 0.54 -14.02
C TRP A 238 9.00 0.90 -15.03
N ARG A 239 8.49 -0.07 -15.78
CA ARG A 239 7.36 0.09 -16.70
C ARG A 239 6.10 0.54 -15.93
N VAL A 240 5.78 -0.10 -14.80
CA VAL A 240 4.62 0.25 -13.96
C VAL A 240 4.81 1.63 -13.31
N VAL A 241 6.00 1.93 -12.78
CA VAL A 241 6.34 3.26 -12.22
C VAL A 241 6.31 4.35 -13.30
N GLY A 242 6.63 4.00 -14.55
CA GLY A 242 6.56 4.88 -15.72
C GLY A 242 5.13 5.21 -16.19
N GLY A 243 4.14 4.44 -15.78
CA GLY A 243 2.73 4.67 -16.15
C GLY A 243 2.13 3.64 -17.12
N ASP A 244 2.88 2.59 -17.49
CA ASP A 244 2.47 1.57 -18.46
C ASP A 244 2.17 0.20 -17.82
N GLY A 245 1.80 0.20 -16.55
CA GLY A 245 1.37 -1.01 -15.86
C GLY A 245 -0.07 -1.41 -16.19
N PRO A 246 -0.52 -2.58 -15.67
CA PRO A 246 -1.80 -3.18 -16.05
C PRO A 246 -3.02 -2.29 -15.83
N CYS A 247 -3.01 -1.45 -14.78
CA CYS A 247 -4.14 -0.60 -14.38
C CYS A 247 -3.79 0.89 -14.27
N ASN A 248 -2.61 1.35 -14.71
CA ASN A 248 -2.23 2.76 -14.57
C ASN A 248 -3.24 3.72 -15.18
N ARG A 249 -3.70 3.44 -16.42
CA ARG A 249 -4.65 4.29 -17.14
C ARG A 249 -6.00 4.32 -16.45
N GLU A 250 -6.50 3.17 -16.01
CA GLU A 250 -7.78 3.05 -15.29
C GLU A 250 -7.72 3.81 -13.96
N ARG A 251 -6.63 3.62 -13.17
CA ARG A 251 -6.42 4.32 -11.90
C ARG A 251 -6.33 5.83 -12.09
N LEU A 252 -5.67 6.29 -13.15
CA LEU A 252 -5.60 7.72 -13.48
C LEU A 252 -6.98 8.26 -13.87
N ALA A 253 -7.68 7.59 -14.79
CA ALA A 253 -9.00 8.01 -15.22
C ALA A 253 -9.97 8.12 -14.04
N ALA A 254 -10.02 7.13 -13.16
CA ALA A 254 -10.87 7.15 -11.97
C ALA A 254 -10.59 8.35 -11.05
N ARG A 255 -9.31 8.71 -10.85
CA ARG A 255 -8.94 9.87 -10.03
C ARG A 255 -9.30 11.20 -10.70
N VAL A 256 -9.03 11.33 -11.99
CA VAL A 256 -9.35 12.55 -12.75
C VAL A 256 -10.86 12.78 -12.74
N THR A 257 -11.64 11.77 -13.07
CA THR A 257 -13.12 11.84 -13.06
C THR A 257 -13.63 12.21 -11.66
N ALA A 258 -13.13 11.53 -10.61
CA ALA A 258 -13.56 11.84 -9.23
C ALA A 258 -13.21 13.29 -8.82
N TRP A 259 -12.08 13.81 -9.30
CA TRP A 259 -11.69 15.19 -9.04
C TRP A 259 -12.61 16.19 -9.75
N GLU A 260 -12.91 15.96 -11.03
CA GLU A 260 -13.78 16.82 -11.84
C GLU A 260 -15.22 16.79 -11.32
N GLU A 261 -15.80 15.61 -11.13
CA GLU A 261 -17.17 15.45 -10.63
C GLU A 261 -17.34 15.96 -9.18
N GLY A 262 -16.29 15.92 -8.36
CA GLY A 262 -16.28 16.44 -7.00
C GLY A 262 -16.09 17.95 -6.89
N ALA A 263 -15.94 18.71 -7.98
CA ALA A 263 -15.63 20.14 -7.93
C ALA A 263 -16.68 20.93 -7.13
N TRP A 264 -17.96 20.66 -7.34
CA TRP A 264 -19.05 21.34 -6.60
C TRP A 264 -19.03 21.08 -5.11
N VAL A 265 -18.58 19.90 -4.65
CA VAL A 265 -18.44 19.61 -3.23
C VAL A 265 -17.33 20.46 -2.61
N ARG A 266 -16.19 20.59 -3.30
CA ARG A 266 -15.08 21.43 -2.86
C ARG A 266 -15.47 22.90 -2.79
N GLU A 267 -16.22 23.39 -3.78
CA GLU A 267 -16.75 24.76 -3.79
C GLU A 267 -17.72 25.00 -2.62
N ALA A 268 -18.62 24.06 -2.37
CA ALA A 268 -19.56 24.15 -1.25
C ALA A 268 -18.82 24.15 0.11
N ALA A 269 -17.79 23.34 0.27
CA ALA A 269 -16.94 23.30 1.47
C ALA A 269 -16.22 24.65 1.70
N MET A 270 -15.62 25.22 0.64
CA MET A 270 -14.98 26.54 0.72
C MET A 270 -15.95 27.67 1.11
N VAL A 271 -17.16 27.65 0.57
CA VAL A 271 -18.22 28.62 0.95
C VAL A 271 -18.59 28.46 2.42
N HIS A 272 -18.72 27.23 2.90
CA HIS A 272 -19.03 26.94 4.30
C HIS A 272 -17.92 27.44 5.23
N GLU A 273 -16.67 27.19 4.92
CA GLU A 273 -15.52 27.64 5.71
C GLU A 273 -15.43 29.17 5.79
N ARG A 274 -15.63 29.86 4.67
CA ARG A 274 -15.68 31.32 4.64
C ARG A 274 -16.78 31.87 5.54
N LYS A 275 -17.98 31.28 5.49
CA LYS A 275 -19.11 31.69 6.36
C LYS A 275 -18.80 31.45 7.83
N ARG A 276 -18.11 30.34 8.16
CA ARG A 276 -17.69 30.07 9.53
C ARG A 276 -16.67 31.09 10.04
N ALA A 277 -15.63 31.35 9.25
CA ALA A 277 -14.60 32.33 9.60
C ALA A 277 -15.17 33.73 9.82
N LEU A 278 -16.15 34.17 9.03
CA LEU A 278 -16.83 35.44 9.21
C LEU A 278 -17.66 35.50 10.51
N LYS A 279 -18.26 34.38 10.93
CA LYS A 279 -18.99 34.29 12.20
C LYS A 279 -18.07 34.29 13.42
N GLU A 280 -16.89 33.72 13.30
CA GLU A 280 -15.87 33.64 14.36
C GLU A 280 -15.15 35.02 14.54
N ALA A 281 -15.15 35.86 13.51
CA ALA A 281 -14.56 37.20 13.51
C ALA A 281 -15.52 38.32 13.94
N ALA A 282 -16.83 38.06 14.03
CA ALA A 282 -17.88 39.00 14.45
C ALA A 282 -18.21 38.85 15.93
#